data_418f193579d817ce2df4a5262820e3d1
#
_entry.id   418f193579d817ce2df4a5262820e3d1
#
_cell.length_a   1.000
_cell.length_b   1.000
_cell.length_c   1.000
_cell.angle_alpha   90.00
_cell.angle_beta   90.00
_cell.angle_gamma   90.00
#
_symmetry.space_group_name_H-M   'P 1'
#
loop_
_entity.id
_entity.type
_entity.pdbx_description
1 polymer ?
#
loop_
_entity_poly.entity_id
_entity_poly.type
_entity_poly.pdbx_seq_one_letter_code
_entity_poly.pdbx_strand_id
1 'polypeptide(L)'
;MKGSRWFIVFIVAFLFIMFAIEYHLPKNFVWKPTFGHHDEQPFGCAVFDSVLSSSLPQGYTFSRKSLYQLEQEDTTQRKGILVISDNLRLSDVDVNALLKMAERGDKIMLVSTLFGRYLEDTLQFRSYYSYFSPMALKKYATSFLKKDSLHWIGDSTVYPRQTFYFYPQLCSSYFWGDSLPERVLAQRVFESNEFRYETEVDSLTTDSLVYMPVAMSRRWGKGEVILVSTPLIFTNYGMLDGKNATYIFRLLSQMGKLPIVRTEGYMKETAQVQQSPFRYLLAHQPLRWALYLTMITIILFMIFTAKRRQRVIPVIHEPANKSLEFTELIGTLYFQKKDHADLVRKKFSYLAEELRREIQVDIEEVADDERSFHRIARKTGMDAGEIDKFIREVRPVIYGGRVIDAEQMKVYIDKMNEIINHI
;
A
#
# COMPACT_ATOMS: atom_id res chain seq x y z
N MET A 1 -18.25 -21.94 -19.56
CA MET A 1 -17.51 -22.42 -18.38
C MET A 1 -15.97 -22.48 -18.54
N LYS A 2 -15.41 -22.59 -19.73
CA LYS A 2 -13.94 -22.61 -19.94
C LYS A 2 -13.26 -21.25 -19.61
N GLY A 3 -13.88 -20.11 -19.93
CA GLY A 3 -13.27 -18.78 -19.74
C GLY A 3 -12.99 -18.36 -18.28
N SER A 4 -13.85 -18.75 -17.32
CA SER A 4 -13.66 -18.40 -15.92
C SER A 4 -12.49 -19.15 -15.26
N ARG A 5 -12.23 -20.40 -15.66
CA ARG A 5 -11.08 -21.17 -15.16
C ARG A 5 -9.76 -20.61 -15.69
N TRP A 6 -9.72 -20.24 -16.97
CA TRP A 6 -8.56 -19.61 -17.59
C TRP A 6 -8.25 -18.24 -16.96
N PHE A 7 -9.27 -17.46 -16.60
CA PHE A 7 -9.10 -16.19 -15.92
C PHE A 7 -8.47 -16.36 -14.53
N ILE A 8 -8.91 -17.36 -13.75
CA ILE A 8 -8.31 -17.67 -12.45
C ILE A 8 -6.84 -18.10 -12.61
N VAL A 9 -6.57 -18.99 -13.56
CA VAL A 9 -5.19 -19.43 -13.86
C VAL A 9 -4.32 -18.24 -14.26
N PHE A 10 -4.83 -17.33 -15.07
CA PHE A 10 -4.10 -16.12 -15.45
C PHE A 10 -3.78 -15.23 -14.25
N ILE A 11 -4.75 -14.98 -13.35
CA ILE A 11 -4.50 -14.16 -12.15
C ILE A 11 -3.47 -14.83 -11.23
N VAL A 12 -3.59 -16.14 -11.01
CA VAL A 12 -2.64 -16.87 -10.15
C VAL A 12 -1.24 -16.85 -10.77
N ALA A 13 -1.13 -17.08 -12.07
CA ALA A 13 0.14 -16.99 -12.78
C ALA A 13 0.74 -15.58 -12.73
N PHE A 14 -0.09 -14.55 -12.93
CA PHE A 14 0.35 -13.15 -12.85
C PHE A 14 0.86 -12.79 -11.46
N LEU A 15 0.14 -13.18 -10.40
CA LEU A 15 0.58 -12.95 -9.02
C LEU A 15 1.87 -13.70 -8.71
N PHE A 16 2.00 -14.94 -9.20
CA PHE A 16 3.22 -15.73 -9.02
C PHE A 16 4.42 -15.10 -9.76
N ILE A 17 4.23 -14.65 -11.00
CA ILE A 17 5.26 -13.97 -11.78
C ILE A 17 5.66 -12.66 -11.09
N MET A 18 4.70 -11.85 -10.65
CA MET A 18 4.96 -10.60 -9.93
C MET A 18 5.75 -10.86 -8.64
N PHE A 19 5.39 -11.90 -7.89
CA PHE A 19 6.11 -12.32 -6.70
C PHE A 19 7.53 -12.79 -7.02
N ALA A 20 7.70 -13.61 -8.06
CA ALA A 20 9.00 -14.11 -8.47
C ALA A 20 9.92 -12.97 -8.94
N ILE A 21 9.40 -12.02 -9.72
CA ILE A 21 10.14 -10.83 -10.14
C ILE A 21 10.62 -10.04 -8.91
N GLU A 22 9.71 -9.71 -7.98
CA GLU A 22 10.07 -8.93 -6.78
C GLU A 22 11.06 -9.67 -5.88
N TYR A 23 10.96 -10.99 -5.79
CA TYR A 23 11.89 -11.82 -5.01
C TYR A 23 13.29 -11.87 -5.62
N HIS A 24 13.39 -11.92 -6.96
CA HIS A 24 14.66 -12.01 -7.69
C HIS A 24 15.26 -10.66 -8.07
N LEU A 25 14.49 -9.57 -7.99
CA LEU A 25 15.05 -8.24 -8.23
C LEU A 25 16.19 -7.95 -7.25
N PRO A 26 17.37 -7.56 -7.74
CA PRO A 26 18.47 -7.19 -6.86
C PRO A 26 18.04 -6.06 -5.94
N LYS A 27 18.42 -6.15 -4.67
CA LYS A 27 18.17 -5.06 -3.71
C LYS A 27 18.88 -3.80 -4.21
N ASN A 28 18.15 -2.74 -4.48
CA ASN A 28 18.75 -1.47 -4.84
C ASN A 28 19.55 -0.95 -3.65
N PHE A 29 20.83 -0.67 -3.86
CA PHE A 29 21.66 -0.04 -2.86
C PHE A 29 21.23 1.42 -2.68
N VAL A 30 21.08 1.82 -1.44
CA VAL A 30 20.84 3.20 -1.07
C VAL A 30 22.14 3.81 -0.59
N TRP A 31 22.65 4.72 -1.39
CA TRP A 31 23.89 5.43 -1.13
C TRP A 31 23.65 6.65 -0.20
N LYS A 32 23.01 6.42 0.94
CA LYS A 32 22.77 7.44 1.95
C LYS A 32 23.44 7.02 3.25
N PRO A 33 24.28 7.88 3.85
CA PRO A 33 24.92 7.57 5.12
C PRO A 33 23.90 7.40 6.24
N THR A 34 23.84 6.22 6.82
CA THR A 34 23.00 5.89 7.96
C THR A 34 23.84 5.60 9.21
N PHE A 35 25.00 5.00 9.02
CA PHE A 35 25.90 4.51 10.07
C PHE A 35 25.23 3.54 11.06
N GLY A 36 24.04 3.01 10.76
CA GLY A 36 23.31 2.12 11.64
C GLY A 36 24.02 0.77 11.82
N HIS A 37 24.05 0.26 13.05
CA HIS A 37 24.74 -1.01 13.38
C HIS A 37 24.08 -2.25 12.75
N HIS A 38 22.80 -2.19 12.41
CA HIS A 38 22.10 -3.28 11.70
C HIS A 38 21.92 -3.00 10.21
N ASP A 39 22.43 -1.87 9.73
CA ASP A 39 22.22 -1.49 8.33
C ASP A 39 23.26 -2.14 7.43
N GLU A 40 22.77 -3.05 6.56
CA GLU A 40 23.56 -3.76 5.54
C GLU A 40 23.80 -2.92 4.27
N GLN A 41 23.23 -1.69 4.19
CA GLN A 41 23.45 -0.81 3.05
C GLN A 41 24.93 -0.39 2.95
N PRO A 42 25.42 0.09 1.79
CA PRO A 42 26.82 0.44 1.63
C PRO A 42 27.35 1.40 2.69
N PHE A 43 26.54 2.37 3.10
CA PHE A 43 26.90 3.35 4.13
C PHE A 43 26.24 3.09 5.51
N GLY A 44 25.82 1.85 5.76
CA GLY A 44 25.56 1.30 7.08
C GLY A 44 26.85 0.80 7.73
N CYS A 45 26.79 0.30 8.95
CA CYS A 45 27.95 -0.20 9.72
C CYS A 45 27.81 -1.65 10.18
N ALA A 46 26.90 -2.44 9.63
CA ALA A 46 26.67 -3.81 10.08
C ALA A 46 27.94 -4.69 10.03
N VAL A 47 28.74 -4.58 8.97
CA VAL A 47 30.03 -5.32 8.85
C VAL A 47 31.05 -4.86 9.87
N PHE A 48 31.22 -3.54 10.01
CA PHE A 48 32.13 -2.93 10.98
C PHE A 48 31.81 -3.42 12.41
N ASP A 49 30.55 -3.33 12.80
CA ASP A 49 30.09 -3.66 14.14
C ASP A 49 30.17 -5.17 14.43
N SER A 50 29.86 -6.00 13.44
CA SER A 50 29.98 -7.46 13.54
C SER A 50 31.44 -7.87 13.76
N VAL A 51 32.36 -7.27 13.01
CA VAL A 51 33.81 -7.56 13.15
C VAL A 51 34.31 -7.09 14.51
N LEU A 52 33.94 -5.90 14.98
CA LEU A 52 34.37 -5.40 16.29
C LEU A 52 33.82 -6.23 17.44
N SER A 53 32.53 -6.58 17.40
CA SER A 53 31.92 -7.38 18.45
C SER A 53 32.56 -8.77 18.62
N SER A 54 33.09 -9.33 17.50
CA SER A 54 33.78 -10.63 17.53
C SER A 54 35.27 -10.53 17.79
N SER A 55 35.92 -9.38 17.49
CA SER A 55 37.39 -9.23 17.53
C SER A 55 37.94 -8.52 18.75
N LEU A 56 37.10 -7.78 19.50
CA LEU A 56 37.57 -7.01 20.66
C LEU A 56 37.41 -7.78 21.98
N PRO A 57 38.51 -8.29 22.56
CA PRO A 57 38.42 -9.09 23.79
C PRO A 57 38.01 -8.27 25.00
N GLN A 58 38.22 -6.95 24.99
CA GLN A 58 37.82 -6.03 26.06
C GLN A 58 36.31 -5.71 26.08
N GLY A 59 35.56 -6.11 25.05
CA GLY A 59 34.13 -5.90 24.93
C GLY A 59 33.76 -4.72 24.04
N TYR A 60 32.67 -4.91 23.31
CA TYR A 60 32.07 -3.92 22.42
C TYR A 60 30.55 -3.91 22.63
N THR A 61 30.01 -2.76 22.97
CA THR A 61 28.57 -2.61 23.28
C THR A 61 27.98 -1.42 22.60
N PHE A 62 26.66 -1.47 22.40
CA PHE A 62 25.87 -0.41 21.77
C PHE A 62 25.06 0.36 22.82
N SER A 63 24.91 1.65 22.58
CA SER A 63 24.08 2.54 23.37
C SER A 63 23.33 3.51 22.43
N ARG A 64 22.14 3.93 22.81
CA ARG A 64 21.42 5.03 22.16
C ARG A 64 21.41 6.30 23.00
N LYS A 65 22.23 6.32 24.06
CA LYS A 65 22.31 7.43 25.00
C LYS A 65 23.20 8.53 24.45
N SER A 66 22.90 9.78 24.79
CA SER A 66 23.79 10.91 24.52
C SER A 66 25.04 10.83 25.38
N LEU A 67 26.09 11.64 25.09
CA LEU A 67 27.30 11.72 25.87
C LEU A 67 27.00 12.17 27.30
N TYR A 68 26.06 13.09 27.46
CA TYR A 68 25.59 13.52 28.78
C TYR A 68 24.98 12.35 29.57
N GLN A 69 24.13 11.56 28.98
CA GLN A 69 23.51 10.39 29.60
C GLN A 69 24.54 9.31 29.94
N LEU A 70 25.54 9.10 29.07
CA LEU A 70 26.65 8.16 29.33
C LEU A 70 27.57 8.63 30.45
N GLU A 71 27.73 9.96 30.62
CA GLU A 71 28.52 10.55 31.70
C GLU A 71 27.86 10.37 33.08
N GLN A 72 26.53 10.38 33.12
CA GLN A 72 25.73 10.17 34.33
C GLN A 72 25.68 8.70 34.80
N GLU A 73 26.07 7.76 33.94
CA GLU A 73 26.15 6.35 34.30
C GLU A 73 27.33 6.03 35.23
N ASP A 74 27.53 4.73 35.48
CA ASP A 74 28.63 4.24 36.29
C ASP A 74 29.98 4.83 35.86
N THR A 75 30.57 5.61 36.73
CA THR A 75 31.85 6.31 36.56
C THR A 75 33.05 5.52 37.09
N THR A 76 32.84 4.33 37.62
CA THR A 76 33.90 3.52 38.25
C THR A 76 34.83 2.86 37.23
N GLN A 77 34.28 2.47 36.06
CA GLN A 77 35.05 1.85 34.99
C GLN A 77 35.33 2.86 33.88
N ARG A 78 36.58 2.90 33.43
CA ARG A 78 36.97 3.69 32.25
C ARG A 78 36.52 2.99 30.99
N LYS A 79 36.04 3.79 30.05
CA LYS A 79 35.48 3.32 28.79
C LYS A 79 36.12 4.00 27.60
N GLY A 80 36.13 3.32 26.47
CA GLY A 80 36.31 3.91 25.16
C GLY A 80 34.92 4.26 24.60
N ILE A 81 34.67 5.49 24.22
CA ILE A 81 33.39 5.91 23.64
C ILE A 81 33.61 6.20 22.17
N LEU A 82 32.81 5.56 21.31
CA LEU A 82 32.85 5.74 19.87
C LEU A 82 31.55 6.35 19.38
N VAL A 83 31.66 7.50 18.69
CA VAL A 83 30.54 8.18 18.02
C VAL A 83 30.85 8.26 16.56
N ILE A 84 29.98 7.74 15.69
CA ILE A 84 30.10 7.82 14.23
C ILE A 84 28.84 8.51 13.69
N SER A 85 29.02 9.61 12.96
CA SER A 85 27.94 10.39 12.37
C SER A 85 28.43 11.13 11.14
N ASP A 86 27.52 11.59 10.27
CA ASP A 86 27.90 12.46 9.13
C ASP A 86 28.09 13.93 9.56
N ASN A 87 27.24 14.42 10.46
CA ASN A 87 27.29 15.78 10.97
C ASN A 87 27.03 15.77 12.48
N LEU A 88 28.11 15.83 13.24
CA LEU A 88 28.07 15.73 14.69
C LEU A 88 27.96 17.12 15.32
N ARG A 89 26.75 17.51 15.66
CA ARG A 89 26.46 18.76 16.38
C ARG A 89 26.14 18.43 17.83
N LEU A 90 27.16 18.44 18.64
CA LEU A 90 27.03 18.27 20.10
C LEU A 90 26.50 19.55 20.72
N SER A 91 25.61 19.41 21.71
CA SER A 91 25.22 20.53 22.57
C SER A 91 26.36 20.88 23.50
N ASP A 92 26.30 22.06 24.10
CA ASP A 92 27.23 22.51 25.14
C ASP A 92 27.28 21.52 26.36
N VAL A 93 26.12 20.98 26.72
CA VAL A 93 25.99 19.97 27.75
C VAL A 93 26.74 18.67 27.41
N ASP A 94 26.59 18.20 26.14
CA ASP A 94 27.28 17.00 25.68
C ASP A 94 28.79 17.19 25.55
N VAL A 95 29.23 18.37 25.09
CA VAL A 95 30.68 18.69 25.03
C VAL A 95 31.28 18.75 26.46
N ASN A 96 30.59 19.38 27.38
CA ASN A 96 31.06 19.42 28.80
C ASN A 96 31.09 18.01 29.39
N ALA A 97 30.12 17.16 29.12
CA ALA A 97 30.12 15.76 29.55
C ALA A 97 31.30 14.97 28.95
N LEU A 98 31.56 15.16 27.63
CA LEU A 98 32.71 14.59 26.94
C LEU A 98 34.02 14.97 27.64
N LEU A 99 34.22 16.25 27.95
CA LEU A 99 35.44 16.74 28.60
C LEU A 99 35.60 16.16 30.01
N LYS A 100 34.53 16.09 30.81
CA LYS A 100 34.54 15.45 32.13
C LYS A 100 34.88 13.96 32.04
N MET A 101 34.35 13.23 31.07
CA MET A 101 34.71 11.84 30.85
C MET A 101 36.20 11.70 30.49
N ALA A 102 36.70 12.54 29.56
CA ALA A 102 38.12 12.57 29.23
C ALA A 102 38.99 12.92 30.44
N GLU A 103 38.60 13.90 31.28
CA GLU A 103 39.33 14.25 32.53
C GLU A 103 39.46 13.05 33.48
N ARG A 104 38.45 12.20 33.56
CA ARG A 104 38.47 10.97 34.36
C ARG A 104 39.40 9.88 33.81
N GLY A 105 39.69 9.95 32.52
CA GLY A 105 40.56 9.00 31.84
C GLY A 105 39.87 8.14 30.77
N ASP A 106 38.64 8.44 30.44
CA ASP A 106 37.98 7.83 29.32
C ASP A 106 38.60 8.30 27.99
N LYS A 107 38.54 7.48 26.98
CA LYS A 107 38.96 7.85 25.61
C LYS A 107 37.78 7.98 24.70
N ILE A 108 37.63 9.11 24.09
CA ILE A 108 36.48 9.40 23.23
C ILE A 108 36.91 9.58 21.77
N MET A 109 36.41 8.75 20.90
CA MET A 109 36.62 8.87 19.46
C MET A 109 35.36 9.41 18.79
N LEU A 110 35.50 10.58 18.20
CA LEU A 110 34.46 11.24 17.43
C LEU A 110 34.80 11.15 15.95
N VAL A 111 33.96 10.47 15.19
CA VAL A 111 34.12 10.25 13.75
C VAL A 111 32.99 10.95 13.02
N SER A 112 33.31 12.04 12.30
CA SER A 112 32.29 12.83 11.61
C SER A 112 32.89 13.63 10.47
N THR A 113 32.09 13.84 9.41
CA THR A 113 32.48 14.74 8.30
C THR A 113 32.55 16.19 8.75
N LEU A 114 31.58 16.60 9.55
CA LEU A 114 31.51 17.97 10.12
C LEU A 114 31.26 17.91 11.62
N PHE A 115 31.83 18.89 12.31
CA PHE A 115 31.67 19.06 13.76
C PHE A 115 30.95 20.35 14.09
N GLY A 116 30.28 20.40 15.23
CA GLY A 116 29.60 21.60 15.71
C GLY A 116 30.60 22.65 16.19
N ARG A 117 30.31 23.93 15.96
CA ARG A 117 31.21 25.06 16.31
C ARG A 117 31.62 25.06 17.76
N TYR A 118 30.74 24.73 18.71
CA TYR A 118 31.05 24.72 20.12
C TYR A 118 32.19 23.73 20.46
N LEU A 119 32.16 22.53 19.85
CA LEU A 119 33.23 21.55 19.99
C LEU A 119 34.52 22.04 19.30
N GLU A 120 34.41 22.61 18.11
CA GLU A 120 35.53 23.14 17.34
C GLU A 120 36.25 24.27 18.09
N ASP A 121 35.48 25.18 18.67
CA ASP A 121 36.04 26.31 19.47
C ASP A 121 36.67 25.80 20.74
N THR A 122 36.05 24.83 21.42
CA THR A 122 36.58 24.28 22.71
C THR A 122 37.86 23.49 22.50
N LEU A 123 37.95 22.71 21.42
CA LEU A 123 39.13 21.92 21.09
C LEU A 123 40.07 22.60 20.07
N GLN A 124 39.80 23.85 19.72
CA GLN A 124 40.62 24.71 18.84
C GLN A 124 41.02 24.06 17.54
N PHE A 125 40.05 23.59 16.76
CA PHE A 125 40.21 23.09 15.41
C PHE A 125 39.07 23.57 14.52
N ARG A 126 39.19 23.38 13.21
CA ARG A 126 38.12 23.57 12.23
C ARG A 126 38.03 22.34 11.34
N SER A 127 36.81 21.92 11.03
CA SER A 127 36.54 20.89 10.05
C SER A 127 36.09 21.51 8.74
N TYR A 128 36.71 21.09 7.66
CA TYR A 128 36.37 21.51 6.30
C TYR A 128 35.87 20.29 5.52
N TYR A 129 34.90 20.54 4.66
CA TYR A 129 34.28 19.51 3.86
C TYR A 129 34.28 19.92 2.39
N SER A 130 34.87 19.10 1.54
CA SER A 130 34.73 19.20 0.10
C SER A 130 33.39 18.53 -0.29
N TYR A 131 32.50 19.30 -0.93
CA TYR A 131 31.16 18.80 -1.25
C TYR A 131 31.20 17.56 -2.12
N PHE A 132 30.68 16.49 -1.62
CA PHE A 132 30.53 15.24 -2.34
C PHE A 132 29.06 14.78 -2.30
N SER A 133 28.47 14.63 -3.49
CA SER A 133 27.14 14.04 -3.61
C SER A 133 27.20 12.52 -3.63
N PRO A 134 26.48 11.80 -2.75
CA PRO A 134 26.39 10.35 -2.83
C PRO A 134 25.84 9.84 -4.18
N MET A 135 25.09 10.65 -4.91
CA MET A 135 24.67 10.35 -6.28
C MET A 135 25.84 10.30 -7.26
N ALA A 136 26.86 11.12 -7.04
CA ALA A 136 28.07 11.09 -7.87
C ALA A 136 28.79 9.75 -7.75
N LEU A 137 28.74 9.07 -6.58
CA LEU A 137 29.34 7.75 -6.39
C LEU A 137 28.76 6.72 -7.36
N LYS A 138 27.45 6.74 -7.58
CA LYS A 138 26.79 5.85 -8.55
C LYS A 138 27.27 6.08 -9.97
N LYS A 139 27.50 7.34 -10.35
CA LYS A 139 28.03 7.72 -11.66
C LYS A 139 29.49 7.31 -11.83
N TYR A 140 30.25 7.41 -10.75
CA TYR A 140 31.69 7.14 -10.75
C TYR A 140 32.05 5.65 -10.48
N ALA A 141 31.13 4.86 -9.95
CA ALA A 141 31.36 3.43 -9.75
C ALA A 141 31.62 2.65 -11.05
N THR A 142 31.25 3.23 -12.19
CA THR A 142 31.51 2.66 -13.53
C THR A 142 32.74 3.24 -14.23
N SER A 143 33.41 4.24 -13.66
CA SER A 143 34.61 4.87 -14.21
C SER A 143 35.84 4.55 -13.39
N PHE A 144 37.02 4.49 -14.05
CA PHE A 144 38.30 4.30 -13.38
C PHE A 144 38.64 5.54 -12.53
N LEU A 145 38.14 5.59 -11.30
CA LEU A 145 38.51 6.60 -10.35
C LEU A 145 39.90 6.33 -9.79
N LYS A 146 40.77 7.32 -9.91
CA LYS A 146 42.05 7.30 -9.19
C LYS A 146 41.76 7.36 -7.69
N LYS A 147 42.33 6.44 -6.92
CA LYS A 147 42.25 6.47 -5.46
C LYS A 147 43.26 7.49 -4.92
N ASP A 148 42.79 8.29 -3.95
CA ASP A 148 43.65 9.20 -3.20
C ASP A 148 44.45 8.44 -2.16
N SER A 149 45.54 9.06 -1.72
CA SER A 149 46.40 8.49 -0.69
C SER A 149 46.13 9.12 0.68
N LEU A 150 46.09 8.26 1.68
CA LEU A 150 46.02 8.62 3.08
C LEU A 150 47.23 8.01 3.80
N HIS A 151 48.01 8.85 4.47
CA HIS A 151 49.23 8.45 5.13
C HIS A 151 49.03 8.34 6.64
N TRP A 152 49.34 7.16 7.18
CA TRP A 152 49.42 6.96 8.60
C TRP A 152 50.77 7.53 9.12
N ILE A 153 50.70 8.49 10.00
CA ILE A 153 51.89 9.18 10.62
C ILE A 153 51.93 9.07 12.13
N GLY A 154 50.94 8.35 12.73
CA GLY A 154 50.92 8.08 14.15
C GLY A 154 52.21 7.40 14.63
N ASP A 155 52.23 6.98 15.91
CA ASP A 155 53.41 6.40 16.52
C ASP A 155 54.01 5.26 15.71
N SER A 156 55.22 5.49 15.18
CA SER A 156 55.96 4.55 14.33
C SER A 156 56.53 3.36 15.13
N THR A 157 56.59 3.46 16.44
CA THR A 157 57.03 2.33 17.30
C THR A 157 55.93 1.28 17.45
N VAL A 158 54.64 1.68 17.34
CA VAL A 158 53.50 0.78 17.40
C VAL A 158 53.11 0.29 16.01
N TYR A 159 53.00 1.22 15.07
CA TYR A 159 52.62 0.90 13.67
C TYR A 159 53.57 1.59 12.70
N PRO A 160 54.12 0.85 11.71
CA PRO A 160 54.98 1.46 10.70
C PRO A 160 54.19 2.45 9.84
N ARG A 161 54.89 3.47 9.33
CA ARG A 161 54.32 4.40 8.36
C ARG A 161 53.77 3.61 7.19
N GLN A 162 52.54 3.86 6.79
CA GLN A 162 51.86 3.14 5.73
C GLN A 162 50.90 4.07 4.97
N THR A 163 50.83 3.90 3.69
CA THR A 163 49.89 4.58 2.82
C THR A 163 48.68 3.67 2.53
N PHE A 164 47.50 4.23 2.67
CA PHE A 164 46.22 3.62 2.33
C PHE A 164 45.62 4.36 1.16
N TYR A 165 44.85 3.66 0.35
CA TYR A 165 44.25 4.22 -0.86
C TYR A 165 42.74 4.13 -0.78
N PHE A 166 42.07 5.27 -0.89
CA PHE A 166 40.63 5.40 -0.81
C PHE A 166 40.06 6.06 -2.04
N TYR A 167 38.84 5.76 -2.34
CA TYR A 167 38.10 6.64 -3.24
C TYR A 167 37.92 8.01 -2.58
N PRO A 168 38.13 9.13 -3.32
CA PRO A 168 38.07 10.49 -2.75
C PRO A 168 36.82 10.77 -1.96
N GLN A 169 35.72 10.13 -2.36
CA GLN A 169 34.40 10.27 -1.78
C GLN A 169 34.31 9.75 -0.34
N LEU A 170 35.14 8.79 0.03
CA LEU A 170 35.18 8.27 1.39
C LEU A 170 35.98 9.17 2.34
N CYS A 171 36.76 10.10 1.82
CA CYS A 171 37.67 10.96 2.56
C CYS A 171 37.55 12.41 2.07
N SER A 172 36.34 12.99 2.14
CA SER A 172 36.03 14.32 1.64
C SER A 172 36.26 15.45 2.62
N SER A 173 36.60 15.16 3.88
CA SER A 173 36.77 16.11 4.94
C SER A 173 38.18 16.08 5.52
N TYR A 174 38.63 17.20 6.08
CA TYR A 174 39.93 17.35 6.71
C TYR A 174 39.88 18.40 7.83
N PHE A 175 40.92 18.44 8.64
CA PHE A 175 41.06 19.42 9.73
C PHE A 175 42.03 20.53 9.35
N TRP A 176 41.69 21.74 9.76
CA TRP A 176 42.51 22.95 9.56
C TRP A 176 42.54 23.76 10.88
N GLY A 177 43.60 24.51 11.10
CA GLY A 177 43.72 25.45 12.24
C GLY A 177 45.15 25.84 12.50
N ASP A 178 45.31 27.04 13.05
CA ASP A 178 46.63 27.59 13.43
C ASP A 178 47.27 26.83 14.59
N SER A 179 46.48 26.18 15.41
CA SER A 179 46.92 25.38 16.57
C SER A 179 46.35 23.97 16.47
N LEU A 180 46.86 23.19 15.50
CA LEU A 180 46.47 21.79 15.39
C LEU A 180 46.82 21.03 16.68
N PRO A 181 46.02 20.00 17.07
CA PRO A 181 46.25 19.21 18.26
C PRO A 181 47.63 18.56 18.28
N GLU A 182 48.09 18.22 19.45
CA GLU A 182 49.46 17.75 19.75
C GLU A 182 49.88 16.54 18.89
N ARG A 183 48.93 15.74 18.40
CA ARG A 183 49.25 14.52 17.69
C ARG A 183 48.35 14.27 16.48
N VAL A 184 48.94 14.41 15.32
CA VAL A 184 48.29 13.98 14.07
C VAL A 184 48.51 12.48 13.84
N LEU A 185 47.46 11.73 13.57
CA LEU A 185 47.50 10.28 13.39
C LEU A 185 47.53 9.90 11.91
N ALA A 186 46.77 10.62 11.07
CA ALA A 186 46.72 10.39 9.63
C ALA A 186 46.52 11.68 8.87
N GLN A 187 47.08 11.73 7.65
CA GLN A 187 46.98 12.85 6.71
C GLN A 187 46.55 12.38 5.34
N ARG A 188 45.69 13.14 4.67
CA ARG A 188 45.37 13.01 3.27
C ARG A 188 46.24 13.96 2.44
N VAL A 189 46.59 13.48 1.24
CA VAL A 189 47.35 14.29 0.28
C VAL A 189 46.36 14.86 -0.73
N PHE A 190 46.44 16.16 -0.91
CA PHE A 190 45.67 16.91 -1.90
C PHE A 190 46.61 17.53 -2.95
N GLU A 191 46.14 17.64 -4.16
CA GLU A 191 46.80 18.45 -5.17
C GLU A 191 46.41 19.93 -4.94
N SER A 192 47.35 20.86 -5.09
CA SER A 192 47.12 22.30 -4.79
C SER A 192 45.95 22.91 -5.58
N ASN A 193 45.62 22.35 -6.73
CA ASN A 193 44.51 22.79 -7.58
C ASN A 193 43.13 22.43 -7.00
N GLU A 194 43.02 21.48 -6.07
CA GLU A 194 41.77 21.12 -5.38
C GLU A 194 41.35 22.21 -4.37
N PHE A 195 42.29 23.05 -3.90
CA PHE A 195 42.06 24.14 -2.95
C PHE A 195 41.73 25.49 -3.56
N ARG A 196 41.85 25.66 -4.90
CA ARG A 196 41.71 26.95 -5.59
C ARG A 196 40.34 27.62 -5.42
N TYR A 197 39.34 26.92 -5.00
CA TYR A 197 37.98 27.46 -4.87
C TYR A 197 37.59 27.88 -3.44
N GLU A 198 38.41 27.55 -2.42
CA GLU A 198 38.02 27.76 -1.03
C GLU A 198 38.93 28.72 -0.24
N THR A 199 40.09 29.03 -0.73
CA THR A 199 41.00 29.93 -0.03
C THR A 199 41.66 30.92 -0.99
N GLU A 200 41.62 32.23 -0.64
CA GLU A 200 42.44 33.29 -1.24
C GLU A 200 43.94 33.11 -0.92
N VAL A 201 44.46 31.90 -1.12
CA VAL A 201 45.90 31.68 -0.95
C VAL A 201 46.59 31.82 -2.28
N ASP A 202 46.92 33.06 -2.59
CA ASP A 202 47.60 33.52 -3.80
C ASP A 202 49.04 33.04 -3.99
N SER A 203 49.53 32.13 -3.13
CA SER A 203 50.95 31.78 -3.06
C SER A 203 51.32 30.31 -3.24
N LEU A 204 50.37 29.43 -3.58
CA LEU A 204 50.70 28.06 -3.88
C LEU A 204 51.09 27.88 -5.35
N THR A 205 52.37 27.57 -5.58
CA THR A 205 52.88 27.14 -6.88
C THR A 205 52.18 25.87 -7.38
N THR A 206 51.98 25.77 -8.65
CA THR A 206 51.04 24.91 -9.37
C THR A 206 51.21 23.38 -9.17
N ASP A 207 52.25 22.91 -8.49
CA ASP A 207 52.63 21.49 -8.35
C ASP A 207 52.97 21.06 -6.91
N SER A 208 52.54 21.79 -5.89
CA SER A 208 52.81 21.40 -4.49
C SER A 208 51.73 20.47 -3.95
N LEU A 209 52.15 19.34 -3.35
CA LEU A 209 51.28 18.46 -2.57
C LEU A 209 51.03 19.06 -1.19
N VAL A 210 49.76 19.15 -0.81
CA VAL A 210 49.34 19.67 0.48
C VAL A 210 48.87 18.48 1.35
N TYR A 211 49.40 18.40 2.56
CA TYR A 211 49.09 17.35 3.52
C TYR A 211 48.12 17.89 4.57
N MET A 212 46.90 17.35 4.59
CA MET A 212 45.87 17.79 5.52
C MET A 212 45.51 16.68 6.51
N PRO A 213 45.49 17.00 7.83
CA PRO A 213 45.09 16.04 8.86
C PRO A 213 43.67 15.55 8.66
N VAL A 214 43.45 14.25 8.75
CA VAL A 214 42.12 13.58 8.71
C VAL A 214 41.84 12.79 9.96
N ALA A 215 42.87 12.52 10.76
CA ALA A 215 42.75 11.94 12.08
C ALA A 215 43.77 12.55 13.02
N MET A 216 43.35 12.97 14.19
CA MET A 216 44.17 13.61 15.20
C MET A 216 43.71 13.27 16.62
N SER A 217 44.57 13.42 17.60
CA SER A 217 44.21 13.21 18.97
C SER A 217 44.72 14.37 19.86
N ARG A 218 43.93 14.67 20.89
CA ARG A 218 44.26 15.67 21.92
C ARG A 218 44.10 15.04 23.28
N ARG A 219 45.12 15.17 24.12
CA ARG A 219 45.02 14.78 25.51
C ARG A 219 44.15 15.75 26.29
N TRP A 220 43.29 15.21 27.14
CA TRP A 220 42.45 16.02 28.03
C TRP A 220 42.37 15.33 29.39
N GLY A 221 42.96 15.98 30.41
CA GLY A 221 43.09 15.38 31.72
C GLY A 221 43.87 14.06 31.67
N LYS A 222 43.24 12.97 32.14
CA LYS A 222 43.85 11.62 32.14
C LYS A 222 43.50 10.81 30.91
N GLY A 223 42.58 11.29 30.08
CA GLY A 223 42.11 10.64 28.86
C GLY A 223 42.54 11.33 27.59
N GLU A 224 41.84 11.04 26.52
CA GLU A 224 42.18 11.48 25.17
C GLU A 224 40.93 11.66 24.32
N VAL A 225 40.84 12.72 23.56
CA VAL A 225 39.81 12.93 22.52
C VAL A 225 40.43 12.72 21.15
N ILE A 226 39.91 11.77 20.42
CA ILE A 226 40.38 11.39 19.10
C ILE A 226 39.33 11.89 18.09
N LEU A 227 39.77 12.69 17.14
CA LEU A 227 38.91 13.28 16.09
C LEU A 227 39.28 12.65 14.76
N VAL A 228 38.27 12.18 14.03
CA VAL A 228 38.43 11.56 12.69
C VAL A 228 37.44 12.16 11.74
N SER A 229 37.91 12.69 10.61
CA SER A 229 37.06 13.38 9.62
C SER A 229 36.54 12.46 8.52
N THR A 230 36.76 11.16 8.60
CA THR A 230 36.48 10.19 7.52
C THR A 230 35.46 9.13 7.91
N PRO A 231 34.20 9.51 8.24
CA PRO A 231 33.20 8.57 8.76
C PRO A 231 32.82 7.48 7.75
N LEU A 232 32.80 7.77 6.45
CA LEU A 232 32.42 6.80 5.42
C LEU A 232 33.39 5.61 5.31
N ILE A 233 34.62 5.74 5.79
CA ILE A 233 35.58 4.63 5.84
C ILE A 233 35.12 3.56 6.84
N PHE A 234 34.39 3.92 7.89
CA PHE A 234 33.86 3.00 8.90
C PHE A 234 32.59 2.27 8.44
N THR A 235 32.06 2.59 7.27
CA THR A 235 30.88 1.94 6.72
C THR A 235 31.19 0.58 6.09
N ASN A 236 30.15 -0.18 5.77
CA ASN A 236 30.29 -1.48 5.08
C ASN A 236 31.13 -1.35 3.82
N TYR A 237 30.83 -0.33 2.98
CA TYR A 237 31.57 -0.08 1.75
C TYR A 237 33.03 0.32 2.02
N GLY A 238 33.26 1.24 2.95
CA GLY A 238 34.58 1.72 3.28
C GLY A 238 35.46 0.63 3.87
N MET A 239 34.94 -0.17 4.79
CA MET A 239 35.67 -1.22 5.49
C MET A 239 36.09 -2.37 4.57
N LEU A 240 35.23 -2.73 3.61
CA LEU A 240 35.49 -3.84 2.69
C LEU A 240 36.45 -3.46 1.54
N ASP A 241 36.75 -2.19 1.33
CA ASP A 241 37.63 -1.74 0.27
C ASP A 241 39.11 -1.83 0.69
N GLY A 242 39.89 -2.60 -0.06
CA GLY A 242 41.33 -2.68 0.07
C GLY A 242 41.85 -3.03 1.47
N LYS A 243 42.71 -2.16 2.04
CA LYS A 243 43.30 -2.30 3.37
C LYS A 243 42.67 -1.35 4.42
N ASN A 244 41.49 -0.84 4.15
CA ASN A 244 40.84 0.16 5.00
C ASN A 244 40.53 -0.37 6.40
N ALA A 245 40.19 -1.64 6.53
CA ALA A 245 40.01 -2.28 7.83
C ALA A 245 41.28 -2.13 8.72
N THR A 246 42.48 -2.26 8.14
CA THR A 246 43.74 -2.05 8.86
C THR A 246 43.87 -0.62 9.36
N TYR A 247 43.48 0.38 8.58
CA TYR A 247 43.48 1.79 8.99
C TYR A 247 42.51 2.01 10.14
N ILE A 248 41.30 1.50 10.05
CA ILE A 248 40.29 1.60 11.11
C ILE A 248 40.79 0.97 12.41
N PHE A 249 41.36 -0.25 12.34
CA PHE A 249 41.90 -0.89 13.56
C PHE A 249 43.08 -0.16 14.16
N ARG A 250 43.91 0.53 13.37
CA ARG A 250 44.95 1.43 13.90
C ARG A 250 44.37 2.62 14.65
N LEU A 251 43.29 3.20 14.16
CA LEU A 251 42.58 4.26 14.87
C LEU A 251 41.99 3.74 16.19
N LEU A 252 41.27 2.61 16.13
CA LEU A 252 40.66 2.01 17.32
C LEU A 252 41.69 1.59 18.37
N SER A 253 42.89 1.20 17.96
CA SER A 253 43.97 0.86 18.87
C SER A 253 44.42 2.05 19.78
N GLN A 254 44.15 3.29 19.35
CA GLN A 254 44.40 4.47 20.16
C GLN A 254 43.53 4.51 21.42
N MET A 255 42.41 3.79 21.43
CA MET A 255 41.55 3.64 22.60
C MET A 255 42.17 2.70 23.69
N GLY A 256 43.23 1.98 23.33
CA GLY A 256 43.90 1.06 24.22
C GLY A 256 43.09 -0.19 24.54
N LYS A 257 43.21 -0.67 25.80
CA LYS A 257 42.49 -1.87 26.27
C LYS A 257 41.16 -1.54 26.98
N LEU A 258 40.52 -0.44 26.62
CA LEU A 258 39.26 -0.04 27.24
C LEU A 258 38.08 -0.75 26.55
N PRO A 259 37.03 -1.17 27.28
CA PRO A 259 35.79 -1.63 26.67
C PRO A 259 35.18 -0.49 25.88
N ILE A 260 34.75 -0.77 24.64
CA ILE A 260 34.24 0.26 23.73
C ILE A 260 32.72 0.28 23.78
N VAL A 261 32.16 1.46 24.05
CA VAL A 261 30.75 1.75 23.96
C VAL A 261 30.52 2.60 22.71
N ARG A 262 29.86 2.06 21.70
CA ARG A 262 29.43 2.82 20.54
C ARG A 262 28.07 3.44 20.83
N THR A 263 27.96 4.77 20.73
CA THR A 263 26.66 5.42 20.82
C THR A 263 26.11 5.84 19.47
N GLU A 264 24.84 5.53 19.28
CA GLU A 264 24.01 5.95 18.15
C GLU A 264 23.09 7.14 18.49
N GLY A 265 23.24 7.74 19.69
CA GLY A 265 22.40 8.85 20.15
C GLY A 265 22.47 10.13 19.29
N TYR A 266 23.48 10.22 18.42
CA TYR A 266 23.68 11.37 17.50
C TYR A 266 23.42 11.03 16.02
N MET A 267 22.96 9.83 15.75
CA MET A 267 22.53 9.51 14.40
C MET A 267 21.19 10.18 14.16
N LYS A 268 21.08 10.91 13.05
CA LYS A 268 19.76 11.34 12.58
C LYS A 268 18.95 10.07 12.36
N GLU A 269 17.77 9.98 12.94
CA GLU A 269 16.78 9.00 12.52
C GLU A 269 16.58 9.20 11.02
N THR A 270 17.33 8.44 10.27
CA THR A 270 17.16 8.43 8.82
C THR A 270 15.83 7.77 8.64
N ALA A 271 14.83 8.54 8.21
CA ALA A 271 13.56 7.99 7.76
C ALA A 271 13.90 6.73 6.97
N GLN A 272 13.43 5.59 7.48
CA GLN A 272 13.70 4.27 6.95
C GLN A 272 13.69 4.37 5.44
N VAL A 273 14.79 3.97 4.82
CA VAL A 273 14.89 3.86 3.38
C VAL A 273 13.57 3.26 2.93
N GLN A 274 12.83 3.98 2.09
CA GLN A 274 11.57 3.48 1.55
C GLN A 274 11.86 2.20 0.78
N GLN A 275 11.91 1.10 1.52
CA GLN A 275 11.78 -0.20 0.91
C GLN A 275 10.39 -0.20 0.27
N SER A 276 10.31 -0.73 -0.95
CA SER A 276 9.00 -0.99 -1.53
C SER A 276 8.10 -1.57 -0.42
N PRO A 277 6.86 -1.08 -0.23
CA PRO A 277 5.97 -1.60 0.83
C PRO A 277 5.87 -3.12 0.79
N PHE A 278 5.99 -3.70 -0.40
CA PHE A 278 5.98 -5.14 -0.61
C PHE A 278 7.24 -5.82 -0.05
N ARG A 279 8.43 -5.23 -0.21
CA ARG A 279 9.68 -5.73 0.39
C ARG A 279 9.66 -5.65 1.91
N TYR A 280 9.09 -4.60 2.44
CA TYR A 280 8.91 -4.46 3.88
C TYR A 280 8.04 -5.60 4.44
N LEU A 281 6.93 -5.92 3.78
CA LEU A 281 6.07 -7.05 4.15
C LEU A 281 6.82 -8.40 4.07
N LEU A 282 7.65 -8.59 3.06
CA LEU A 282 8.43 -9.83 2.88
C LEU A 282 9.62 -9.94 3.84
N ALA A 283 10.20 -8.82 4.28
CA ALA A 283 11.34 -8.80 5.18
C ALA A 283 10.96 -9.23 6.62
N HIS A 284 9.75 -8.88 7.06
CA HIS A 284 9.29 -9.20 8.42
C HIS A 284 8.52 -10.52 8.44
N GLN A 285 9.01 -11.50 9.19
CA GLN A 285 8.42 -12.84 9.25
C GLN A 285 6.91 -12.85 9.55
N PRO A 286 6.36 -12.10 10.53
CA PRO A 286 4.92 -12.08 10.78
C PRO A 286 4.12 -11.51 9.59
N LEU A 287 4.61 -10.44 8.97
CA LEU A 287 3.94 -9.78 7.84
C LEU A 287 4.00 -10.64 6.57
N ARG A 288 5.10 -11.36 6.36
CA ARG A 288 5.26 -12.32 5.27
C ARG A 288 4.23 -13.44 5.36
N TRP A 289 4.03 -14.03 6.54
CA TRP A 289 3.00 -15.03 6.74
C TRP A 289 1.59 -14.48 6.56
N ALA A 290 1.32 -13.27 7.04
CA ALA A 290 0.05 -12.58 6.80
C ALA A 290 -0.22 -12.38 5.31
N LEU A 291 0.81 -11.97 4.54
CA LEU A 291 0.72 -11.81 3.09
C LEU A 291 0.39 -13.13 2.39
N TYR A 292 1.09 -14.22 2.75
CA TYR A 292 0.83 -15.55 2.19
C TYR A 292 -0.59 -16.03 2.51
N LEU A 293 -1.04 -15.86 3.75
CA LEU A 293 -2.40 -16.23 4.16
C LEU A 293 -3.45 -15.43 3.37
N THR A 294 -3.24 -14.13 3.20
CA THR A 294 -4.13 -13.28 2.41
C THR A 294 -4.19 -13.72 0.96
N MET A 295 -3.05 -14.03 0.32
CA MET A 295 -3.02 -14.54 -1.04
C MET A 295 -3.77 -15.88 -1.18
N ILE A 296 -3.53 -16.81 -0.26
CA ILE A 296 -4.23 -18.11 -0.23
C ILE A 296 -5.74 -17.89 -0.06
N THR A 297 -6.14 -17.00 0.85
CA THR A 297 -7.55 -16.68 1.08
C THR A 297 -8.22 -16.09 -0.16
N ILE A 298 -7.56 -15.18 -0.86
CA ILE A 298 -8.07 -14.61 -2.12
C ILE A 298 -8.22 -15.69 -3.19
N ILE A 299 -7.24 -16.59 -3.33
CA ILE A 299 -7.30 -17.69 -4.29
C ILE A 299 -8.46 -18.63 -3.97
N LEU A 300 -8.61 -19.02 -2.71
CA LEU A 300 -9.72 -19.86 -2.25
C LEU A 300 -11.07 -19.15 -2.50
N PHE A 301 -11.18 -17.89 -2.14
CA PHE A 301 -12.37 -17.09 -2.41
C PHE A 301 -12.73 -17.08 -3.89
N MET A 302 -11.75 -16.85 -4.78
CA MET A 302 -11.97 -16.90 -6.22
C MET A 302 -12.43 -18.28 -6.69
N ILE A 303 -11.84 -19.37 -6.19
CA ILE A 303 -12.23 -20.74 -6.54
C ILE A 303 -13.68 -21.02 -6.12
N PHE A 304 -14.05 -20.64 -4.89
CA PHE A 304 -15.41 -20.89 -4.39
C PHE A 304 -16.45 -19.96 -5.06
N THR A 305 -16.10 -18.70 -5.32
CA THR A 305 -17.02 -17.72 -5.94
C THR A 305 -17.15 -17.93 -7.46
N ALA A 306 -16.14 -18.48 -8.11
CA ALA A 306 -16.18 -18.81 -9.54
C ALA A 306 -17.15 -19.98 -9.86
N LYS A 307 -17.57 -20.75 -8.87
CA LYS A 307 -18.73 -21.62 -9.03
C LYS A 307 -19.94 -20.71 -9.28
N ARG A 308 -20.34 -20.64 -10.55
CA ARG A 308 -21.52 -19.90 -11.00
C ARG A 308 -22.70 -20.34 -10.13
N ARG A 309 -23.14 -19.50 -9.22
CA ARG A 309 -24.44 -19.69 -8.56
C ARG A 309 -25.46 -19.60 -9.68
N GLN A 310 -25.96 -20.76 -10.15
CA GLN A 310 -27.16 -20.75 -11.00
C GLN A 310 -28.20 -19.98 -10.19
N ARG A 311 -28.68 -18.89 -10.76
CA ARG A 311 -29.89 -18.27 -10.22
C ARG A 311 -30.92 -19.39 -10.20
N VAL A 312 -31.53 -19.61 -9.08
CA VAL A 312 -32.71 -20.47 -8.98
C VAL A 312 -33.64 -19.93 -10.07
N ILE A 313 -33.83 -20.72 -11.14
CA ILE A 313 -34.82 -20.39 -12.16
C ILE A 313 -36.12 -20.39 -11.39
N PRO A 314 -36.78 -19.25 -11.20
CA PRO A 314 -38.07 -19.25 -10.53
C PRO A 314 -38.95 -20.22 -11.35
N VAL A 315 -39.56 -21.20 -10.65
CA VAL A 315 -40.59 -22.03 -11.30
C VAL A 315 -41.65 -21.06 -11.77
N ILE A 316 -41.70 -20.83 -13.07
CA ILE A 316 -42.76 -20.02 -13.66
C ILE A 316 -43.98 -20.91 -13.54
N HIS A 317 -44.82 -20.65 -12.54
CA HIS A 317 -46.17 -21.21 -12.51
C HIS A 317 -46.85 -20.70 -13.79
N GLU A 318 -47.52 -21.62 -14.49
CA GLU A 318 -48.36 -21.23 -15.64
C GLU A 318 -49.21 -20.03 -15.21
N PRO A 319 -49.23 -18.96 -15.97
CA PRO A 319 -50.00 -17.78 -15.59
C PRO A 319 -51.47 -18.21 -15.42
N ALA A 320 -51.95 -18.20 -14.17
CA ALA A 320 -53.35 -18.44 -13.88
C ALA A 320 -54.16 -17.48 -14.75
N ASN A 321 -55.12 -18.03 -15.52
CA ASN A 321 -55.96 -17.21 -16.38
C ASN A 321 -56.86 -16.34 -15.50
N LYS A 322 -56.34 -15.19 -15.12
CA LYS A 322 -57.02 -14.24 -14.21
C LYS A 322 -58.38 -13.80 -14.79
N SER A 323 -58.59 -13.85 -16.08
CA SER A 323 -59.85 -13.55 -16.70
C SER A 323 -60.89 -14.62 -16.39
N LEU A 324 -60.48 -15.90 -16.38
CA LEU A 324 -61.36 -17.00 -16.00
C LEU A 324 -61.74 -16.91 -14.53
N GLU A 325 -60.75 -16.72 -13.64
CA GLU A 325 -60.93 -16.54 -12.20
C GLU A 325 -61.84 -15.36 -11.88
N PHE A 326 -61.65 -14.24 -12.59
CA PHE A 326 -62.51 -13.08 -12.45
C PHE A 326 -63.93 -13.36 -12.93
N THR A 327 -64.10 -14.07 -14.03
CA THR A 327 -65.43 -14.44 -14.56
C THR A 327 -66.18 -15.36 -13.56
N GLU A 328 -65.47 -16.33 -12.99
CA GLU A 328 -66.02 -17.23 -12.00
C GLU A 328 -66.42 -16.48 -10.70
N LEU A 329 -65.57 -15.54 -10.25
CA LEU A 329 -65.89 -14.66 -9.13
C LEU A 329 -67.15 -13.84 -9.38
N ILE A 330 -67.24 -13.22 -10.56
CA ILE A 330 -68.40 -12.43 -10.96
C ILE A 330 -69.64 -13.32 -11.06
N GLY A 331 -69.53 -14.52 -11.67
CA GLY A 331 -70.61 -15.48 -11.67
C GLY A 331 -71.13 -15.86 -10.31
N THR A 332 -70.22 -16.12 -9.37
CA THR A 332 -70.56 -16.42 -7.96
C THR A 332 -71.25 -15.25 -7.25
N LEU A 333 -70.78 -14.01 -7.47
CA LEU A 333 -71.40 -12.79 -6.90
C LEU A 333 -72.81 -12.61 -7.41
N TYR A 334 -73.08 -12.82 -8.71
CA TYR A 334 -74.42 -12.73 -9.27
C TYR A 334 -75.34 -13.82 -8.74
N PHE A 335 -74.84 -15.04 -8.60
CA PHE A 335 -75.59 -16.15 -8.01
C PHE A 335 -75.97 -15.90 -6.56
N GLN A 336 -75.07 -15.33 -5.77
CA GLN A 336 -75.33 -14.98 -4.38
C GLN A 336 -76.35 -13.83 -4.21
N LYS A 337 -76.38 -12.90 -5.15
CA LYS A 337 -77.30 -11.74 -5.12
C LYS A 337 -78.77 -12.16 -5.38
N LYS A 338 -79.04 -13.35 -5.93
CA LYS A 338 -80.36 -13.91 -6.27
C LYS A 338 -81.22 -12.97 -7.10
N ASP A 339 -80.62 -12.09 -7.87
CA ASP A 339 -81.34 -11.18 -8.81
C ASP A 339 -81.36 -11.80 -10.17
N HIS A 340 -82.23 -12.80 -10.36
CA HIS A 340 -82.37 -13.59 -11.56
C HIS A 340 -82.85 -12.73 -12.74
N ALA A 341 -83.68 -11.74 -12.48
CA ALA A 341 -84.21 -10.82 -13.52
C ALA A 341 -83.10 -9.95 -14.10
N ASP A 342 -82.11 -9.47 -13.27
CA ASP A 342 -80.99 -8.66 -13.72
C ASP A 342 -80.06 -9.43 -14.66
N LEU A 343 -79.84 -10.73 -14.38
CA LEU A 343 -79.05 -11.59 -15.27
C LEU A 343 -79.73 -11.81 -16.65
N VAL A 344 -81.03 -12.06 -16.63
CA VAL A 344 -81.80 -12.18 -17.92
C VAL A 344 -81.76 -10.86 -18.66
N ARG A 345 -81.90 -9.72 -18.00
CA ARG A 345 -81.84 -8.38 -18.61
C ARG A 345 -80.49 -8.15 -19.33
N LYS A 346 -79.40 -8.41 -18.62
CA LYS A 346 -78.07 -8.24 -19.16
C LYS A 346 -77.79 -9.19 -20.32
N LYS A 347 -78.24 -10.42 -20.24
CA LYS A 347 -78.07 -11.41 -21.34
C LYS A 347 -78.91 -11.03 -22.52
N PHE A 348 -80.10 -10.45 -22.32
CA PHE A 348 -80.93 -9.95 -23.37
C PHE A 348 -80.33 -8.75 -24.11
N SER A 349 -79.78 -7.79 -23.36
CA SER A 349 -79.05 -6.67 -24.02
C SER A 349 -77.85 -7.16 -24.81
N TYR A 350 -77.15 -8.19 -24.35
CA TYR A 350 -76.11 -8.83 -25.14
C TYR A 350 -76.67 -9.48 -26.42
N LEU A 351 -77.74 -10.22 -26.36
CA LEU A 351 -78.40 -10.77 -27.49
C LEU A 351 -78.91 -9.70 -28.49
N ALA A 352 -79.47 -8.61 -27.97
CA ALA A 352 -79.89 -7.49 -28.82
C ALA A 352 -78.78 -6.83 -29.60
N GLU A 353 -77.63 -6.63 -28.92
CA GLU A 353 -76.43 -6.10 -29.58
C GLU A 353 -75.81 -7.02 -30.56
N GLU A 354 -75.80 -8.34 -30.32
CA GLU A 354 -75.37 -9.34 -31.32
C GLU A 354 -76.25 -9.37 -32.55
N LEU A 355 -77.58 -9.33 -32.36
CA LEU A 355 -78.56 -9.25 -33.46
C LEU A 355 -78.43 -7.94 -34.27
N ARG A 356 -78.17 -6.82 -33.58
CA ARG A 356 -77.92 -5.52 -34.24
C ARG A 356 -76.64 -5.58 -35.09
N ARG A 357 -75.60 -6.21 -34.56
CA ARG A 357 -74.32 -6.29 -35.24
C ARG A 357 -74.29 -7.21 -36.42
N GLU A 358 -74.91 -8.41 -36.29
CA GLU A 358 -74.82 -9.45 -37.34
C GLU A 358 -75.94 -9.38 -38.33
N ILE A 359 -77.14 -9.00 -37.92
CA ILE A 359 -78.33 -9.05 -38.75
C ILE A 359 -78.96 -7.69 -38.94
N GLN A 360 -78.46 -6.66 -38.25
CA GLN A 360 -79.03 -5.28 -38.25
C GLN A 360 -80.48 -5.24 -37.82
N VAL A 361 -80.88 -6.03 -36.83
CA VAL A 361 -82.21 -6.07 -36.24
C VAL A 361 -82.13 -5.58 -34.83
N ASP A 362 -82.99 -4.60 -34.46
CA ASP A 362 -83.08 -4.09 -33.07
C ASP A 362 -84.35 -4.66 -32.43
N ILE A 363 -84.12 -5.47 -31.35
CA ILE A 363 -85.22 -6.09 -30.59
C ILE A 363 -85.54 -5.33 -29.33
N GLU A 364 -84.79 -4.29 -28.96
CA GLU A 364 -85.01 -3.42 -27.79
C GLU A 364 -86.17 -2.43 -28.08
N GLU A 365 -86.31 -1.96 -29.32
CA GLU A 365 -87.41 -1.05 -29.61
C GLU A 365 -88.78 -1.82 -29.64
N VAL A 366 -89.74 -1.13 -29.07
CA VAL A 366 -91.04 -1.70 -28.71
C VAL A 366 -91.95 -2.04 -29.95
N ALA A 367 -91.56 -1.72 -31.16
CA ALA A 367 -92.31 -2.02 -32.35
C ALA A 367 -92.31 -3.53 -32.69
N ASP A 368 -93.50 -4.18 -32.56
CA ASP A 368 -93.72 -5.54 -33.01
C ASP A 368 -93.63 -5.60 -34.55
N ASP A 369 -92.42 -5.55 -35.05
CA ASP A 369 -92.21 -5.69 -36.50
C ASP A 369 -92.05 -7.18 -36.90
N GLU A 370 -93.07 -7.81 -37.36
CA GLU A 370 -93.04 -9.17 -37.84
C GLU A 370 -91.92 -9.41 -38.86
N ARG A 371 -91.46 -8.38 -39.54
CA ARG A 371 -90.32 -8.49 -40.50
C ARG A 371 -89.00 -8.75 -39.77
N SER A 372 -88.82 -8.21 -38.60
CA SER A 372 -87.64 -8.43 -37.79
C SER A 372 -87.52 -9.87 -37.27
N PHE A 373 -88.62 -10.48 -36.83
CA PHE A 373 -88.66 -11.90 -36.46
C PHE A 373 -88.42 -12.84 -37.63
N HIS A 374 -88.96 -12.56 -38.77
CA HIS A 374 -88.69 -13.35 -40.00
C HIS A 374 -87.20 -13.23 -40.42
N ARG A 375 -86.54 -12.11 -40.24
CA ARG A 375 -85.11 -11.94 -40.53
C ARG A 375 -84.25 -12.77 -39.60
N ILE A 376 -84.57 -12.76 -38.27
CA ILE A 376 -83.85 -13.58 -37.31
C ILE A 376 -84.05 -15.04 -37.59
N ALA A 377 -85.31 -15.49 -37.84
CA ALA A 377 -85.68 -16.85 -38.18
C ALA A 377 -84.96 -17.37 -39.47
N ARG A 378 -84.83 -16.57 -40.49
CA ARG A 378 -84.14 -16.92 -41.72
C ARG A 378 -82.63 -17.11 -41.54
N LYS A 379 -82.01 -16.36 -40.57
CA LYS A 379 -80.60 -16.45 -40.33
C LYS A 379 -80.26 -17.57 -39.35
N THR A 380 -81.08 -17.78 -38.33
CA THR A 380 -80.86 -18.81 -37.26
C THR A 380 -81.43 -20.19 -37.69
N GLY A 381 -82.28 -20.26 -38.70
CA GLY A 381 -83.01 -21.50 -39.10
C GLY A 381 -84.09 -21.88 -38.08
N MET A 382 -84.50 -21.06 -37.16
CA MET A 382 -85.51 -21.29 -36.14
C MET A 382 -86.87 -20.82 -36.64
N ASP A 383 -87.95 -21.32 -36.06
CA ASP A 383 -89.29 -20.87 -36.42
C ASP A 383 -89.56 -19.48 -35.94
N ALA A 384 -90.07 -18.60 -36.83
CA ALA A 384 -90.36 -17.19 -36.57
C ALA A 384 -91.39 -17.02 -35.45
N GLY A 385 -92.36 -17.94 -35.34
CA GLY A 385 -93.40 -17.94 -34.29
C GLY A 385 -92.83 -18.28 -32.91
N GLU A 386 -91.82 -19.16 -32.85
CA GLU A 386 -91.13 -19.45 -31.58
C GLU A 386 -90.30 -18.24 -31.08
N ILE A 387 -89.59 -17.58 -31.97
CA ILE A 387 -88.82 -16.41 -31.66
C ILE A 387 -89.69 -15.26 -31.15
N ASP A 388 -90.81 -14.98 -31.88
CA ASP A 388 -91.77 -13.96 -31.44
C ASP A 388 -92.38 -14.28 -30.08
N LYS A 389 -92.78 -15.50 -29.85
CA LYS A 389 -93.34 -15.95 -28.59
C LYS A 389 -92.30 -15.78 -27.42
N PHE A 390 -91.08 -16.17 -27.69
CA PHE A 390 -89.98 -16.08 -26.71
C PHE A 390 -89.69 -14.61 -26.34
N ILE A 391 -89.58 -13.72 -27.29
CA ILE A 391 -89.30 -12.32 -27.06
C ILE A 391 -90.43 -11.63 -26.27
N ARG A 392 -91.70 -11.96 -26.62
CA ARG A 392 -92.90 -11.46 -25.91
C ARG A 392 -92.94 -11.95 -24.46
N GLU A 393 -92.48 -13.17 -24.24
CA GLU A 393 -92.45 -13.78 -22.90
C GLU A 393 -91.35 -13.18 -22.03
N VAL A 394 -90.19 -12.84 -22.55
CA VAL A 394 -89.06 -12.25 -21.83
C VAL A 394 -89.18 -10.74 -21.57
N ARG A 395 -89.88 -10.00 -22.45
CA ARG A 395 -90.10 -8.56 -22.32
C ARG A 395 -90.59 -8.10 -20.94
N PRO A 396 -91.63 -8.71 -20.31
CA PRO A 396 -92.06 -8.32 -18.97
C PRO A 396 -91.00 -8.47 -17.92
N VAL A 397 -90.04 -9.40 -18.05
CA VAL A 397 -88.90 -9.58 -17.13
C VAL A 397 -87.87 -8.48 -17.31
N ILE A 398 -87.67 -8.05 -18.55
CA ILE A 398 -86.69 -7.00 -18.84
C ILE A 398 -87.16 -5.66 -18.36
N TYR A 399 -88.40 -5.33 -18.53
CA TYR A 399 -88.99 -4.04 -18.10
C TYR A 399 -89.45 -4.03 -16.60
N GLY A 400 -89.07 -5.07 -15.82
CA GLY A 400 -89.25 -5.07 -14.34
C GLY A 400 -90.69 -5.48 -13.92
N GLY A 401 -91.59 -5.95 -14.82
CA GLY A 401 -92.96 -6.32 -14.53
C GLY A 401 -93.17 -7.75 -13.95
N ARG A 402 -92.13 -8.55 -13.94
CA ARG A 402 -92.25 -9.95 -13.51
C ARG A 402 -90.97 -10.42 -12.79
N VAL A 403 -91.13 -11.03 -11.62
CA VAL A 403 -90.07 -11.72 -10.85
C VAL A 403 -90.01 -13.14 -11.34
N ILE A 404 -88.83 -13.66 -11.55
CA ILE A 404 -88.54 -15.04 -12.06
C ILE A 404 -87.71 -15.81 -11.07
N ASP A 405 -87.84 -17.13 -11.08
CA ASP A 405 -87.04 -18.06 -10.28
C ASP A 405 -85.80 -18.49 -11.06
N ALA A 406 -84.92 -19.28 -10.41
CA ALA A 406 -83.66 -19.75 -11.03
C ALA A 406 -83.86 -20.70 -12.22
N GLU A 407 -84.94 -21.50 -12.23
CA GLU A 407 -85.28 -22.40 -13.37
C GLU A 407 -85.74 -21.62 -14.59
N GLN A 408 -86.60 -20.62 -14.39
CA GLN A 408 -87.06 -19.76 -15.47
C GLN A 408 -85.87 -18.91 -16.02
N MET A 409 -85.02 -18.40 -15.17
CA MET A 409 -83.83 -17.71 -15.64
C MET A 409 -82.94 -18.60 -16.51
N LYS A 410 -82.72 -19.87 -16.12
CA LYS A 410 -81.94 -20.81 -16.90
C LYS A 410 -82.56 -21.06 -18.28
N VAL A 411 -83.84 -21.32 -18.31
CA VAL A 411 -84.58 -21.55 -19.61
C VAL A 411 -84.44 -20.33 -20.49
N TYR A 412 -84.56 -19.11 -20.01
CA TYR A 412 -84.46 -17.93 -20.85
C TYR A 412 -83.01 -17.69 -21.33
N ILE A 413 -81.99 -17.93 -20.46
CA ILE A 413 -80.59 -17.83 -20.88
C ILE A 413 -80.21 -18.88 -21.90
N ASP A 414 -80.66 -20.11 -21.73
CA ASP A 414 -80.39 -21.20 -22.67
C ASP A 414 -80.97 -20.92 -24.02
N LYS A 415 -82.23 -20.37 -24.06
CA LYS A 415 -82.86 -19.99 -25.32
C LYS A 415 -82.21 -18.82 -26.01
N MET A 416 -81.69 -17.82 -25.24
CA MET A 416 -80.88 -16.73 -25.80
C MET A 416 -79.55 -17.26 -26.38
N ASN A 417 -78.88 -18.20 -25.66
CA ASN A 417 -77.63 -18.79 -26.15
C ASN A 417 -77.89 -19.62 -27.45
N GLU A 418 -79.00 -20.33 -27.53
CA GLU A 418 -79.40 -21.05 -28.75
C GLU A 418 -79.51 -20.10 -29.93
N ILE A 419 -80.22 -18.99 -29.79
CA ILE A 419 -80.32 -17.94 -30.78
C ILE A 419 -78.94 -17.40 -31.19
N ILE A 420 -78.07 -17.06 -30.16
CA ILE A 420 -76.75 -16.53 -30.44
C ILE A 420 -75.86 -17.52 -31.21
N ASN A 421 -75.89 -18.79 -30.80
CA ASN A 421 -75.06 -19.83 -31.45
C ASN A 421 -75.47 -20.18 -32.88
N HIS A 422 -76.67 -19.80 -33.25
CA HIS A 422 -77.21 -20.01 -34.62
C HIS A 422 -77.16 -18.77 -35.52
N ILE A 423 -76.72 -17.66 -35.03
CA ILE A 423 -76.48 -16.44 -35.82
C ILE A 423 -75.14 -16.54 -36.55
#